data_38429fc3bcfc9590d85d31aa628a5a83
#
_entry.id   38429fc3bcfc9590d85d31aa628a5a83
#
_cell.length_a   1.000
_cell.length_b   1.000
_cell.length_c   1.000
_cell.angle_alpha   90.00
_cell.angle_beta   90.00
_cell.angle_gamma   90.00
#
_symmetry.space_group_name_H-M   'P 1'
#
loop_
_entity.id
_entity.type
_entity.pdbx_description
1 polymer ?
#
loop_
_entity_poly.entity_id
_entity_poly.type
_entity_poly.pdbx_seq_one_letter_code
_entity_poly.pdbx_strand_id
1 'polypeptide(L)'
;MEVFRHGIALCLALTVITPIERLVDVNGVRLRIVEAGPPNGPVVILAHGFPELAYSWRHQIPALAAAGYRVIAPDQRGYGGSSRPEPIDAYDIGQLTGDLVGLLDDAGAERAALIGHDWGAVVAWTTPLLHPDRVAAVAGLSVPPVPRPLTPVTDALRRIFGNSFFYMLYFQQPGVADAEMNADPRRSLQRMLGGMRAPQDEAAALRMLAPGLEGFIDRLPEPDRLPDWLTADDLDHYVAEFSRTGFTGALNWYRNYERNWDITAHPVAETISAPSLFIGGTDDPVLAFTKTDRAREVVVGPYRQVMLDGAGHWIQQERPEQINAELLGFLSQVHWR
;
A
#
# COMPACT_ATOMS: atom_id res chain seq x y z
N MET A 1 -62.45 11.27 -16.83
CA MET A 1 -61.80 10.63 -15.66
C MET A 1 -60.31 10.53 -15.97
N GLU A 2 -59.58 11.60 -15.63
CA GLU A 2 -58.11 11.66 -15.79
C GLU A 2 -57.46 11.13 -14.52
N VAL A 3 -56.65 10.09 -14.67
CA VAL A 3 -55.83 9.54 -13.56
C VAL A 3 -54.50 10.23 -13.60
N PHE A 4 -54.28 11.17 -12.67
CA PHE A 4 -52.96 11.78 -12.40
C PHE A 4 -52.03 10.73 -11.84
N ARG A 5 -51.00 10.33 -12.63
CA ARG A 5 -49.84 9.61 -12.15
C ARG A 5 -48.80 10.62 -11.62
N HIS A 6 -48.71 10.75 -10.31
CA HIS A 6 -47.63 11.46 -9.65
C HIS A 6 -46.40 10.55 -9.63
N GLY A 7 -45.47 10.80 -10.54
CA GLY A 7 -44.14 10.27 -10.45
C GLY A 7 -43.34 11.02 -9.36
N ILE A 8 -43.10 10.38 -8.22
CA ILE A 8 -42.18 10.90 -7.22
C ILE A 8 -40.75 10.69 -7.78
N ALA A 9 -40.16 11.74 -8.31
CA ALA A 9 -38.75 11.77 -8.62
C ALA A 9 -37.98 11.81 -7.29
N LEU A 10 -37.42 10.67 -6.88
CA LEU A 10 -36.53 10.61 -5.75
C LEU A 10 -35.23 11.31 -6.15
N CYS A 11 -35.12 12.60 -5.83
CA CYS A 11 -33.91 13.36 -5.99
C CYS A 11 -32.93 12.88 -4.87
N LEU A 12 -32.10 11.87 -5.17
CA LEU A 12 -30.97 11.52 -4.32
C LEU A 12 -30.01 12.72 -4.34
N ALA A 13 -30.10 13.55 -3.32
CA ALA A 13 -29.08 14.55 -3.06
C ALA A 13 -27.75 13.79 -2.87
N LEU A 14 -26.85 13.90 -3.83
CA LEU A 14 -25.46 13.48 -3.69
C LEU A 14 -24.87 14.31 -2.55
N THR A 15 -24.89 13.77 -1.36
CA THR A 15 -24.18 14.37 -0.23
C THR A 15 -22.70 14.35 -0.59
N VAL A 16 -22.13 15.49 -0.86
CA VAL A 16 -20.67 15.62 -1.06
C VAL A 16 -20.01 15.24 0.26
N ILE A 17 -19.42 14.06 0.30
CA ILE A 17 -18.68 13.58 1.47
C ILE A 17 -17.31 14.22 1.39
N THR A 18 -17.07 15.27 2.20
CA THR A 18 -15.77 15.93 2.29
C THR A 18 -14.90 15.12 3.24
N PRO A 19 -13.75 14.61 2.80
CA PRO A 19 -12.78 13.99 3.69
C PRO A 19 -12.30 14.98 4.75
N ILE A 20 -12.10 14.51 5.97
CA ILE A 20 -11.51 15.27 7.05
C ILE A 20 -10.11 14.73 7.36
N GLU A 21 -9.23 15.64 7.77
CA GLU A 21 -7.90 15.28 8.24
C GLU A 21 -7.84 15.44 9.75
N ARG A 22 -7.25 14.45 10.43
CA ARG A 22 -7.02 14.51 11.87
C ARG A 22 -5.78 13.76 12.30
N LEU A 23 -5.30 14.05 13.48
CA LEU A 23 -4.20 13.34 14.12
C LEU A 23 -4.75 12.38 15.17
N VAL A 24 -4.22 11.16 15.19
CA VAL A 24 -4.64 10.09 16.10
C VAL A 24 -3.42 9.53 16.80
N ASP A 25 -3.47 9.43 18.12
CA ASP A 25 -2.42 8.80 18.93
C ASP A 25 -2.75 7.31 19.09
N VAL A 26 -1.99 6.43 18.44
CA VAL A 26 -2.17 4.98 18.44
C VAL A 26 -0.82 4.28 18.54
N ASN A 27 -0.76 3.14 19.20
CA ASN A 27 0.43 2.27 19.25
C ASN A 27 1.74 3.04 19.51
N GLY A 28 1.71 4.04 20.39
CA GLY A 28 2.89 4.86 20.76
C GLY A 28 3.36 5.86 19.72
N VAL A 29 2.61 6.08 18.64
CA VAL A 29 2.87 7.09 17.61
C VAL A 29 1.64 7.93 17.32
N ARG A 30 1.86 9.10 16.73
CA ARG A 30 0.79 9.95 16.20
C ARG A 30 0.72 9.78 14.70
N LEU A 31 -0.44 9.36 14.19
CA LEU A 31 -0.71 9.22 12.76
C LEU A 31 -1.60 10.36 12.27
N ARG A 32 -1.24 10.96 11.13
CA ARG A 32 -2.17 11.79 10.36
C ARG A 32 -3.03 10.85 9.53
N ILE A 33 -4.34 11.04 9.61
CA ILE A 33 -5.29 10.26 8.82
C ILE A 33 -6.19 11.17 7.98
N VAL A 34 -6.61 10.64 6.84
CA VAL A 34 -7.73 11.15 6.04
C VAL A 34 -8.91 10.23 6.30
N GLU A 35 -10.01 10.77 6.80
CA GLU A 35 -11.21 10.02 7.13
C GLU A 35 -12.42 10.53 6.33
N ALA A 36 -13.24 9.63 5.80
CA ALA A 36 -14.43 9.97 5.03
C ALA A 36 -15.53 8.93 5.22
N GLY A 37 -16.77 9.34 4.93
CA GLY A 37 -17.94 8.45 4.99
C GLY A 37 -18.71 8.53 6.31
N PRO A 38 -19.78 7.72 6.46
CA PRO A 38 -20.61 7.76 7.65
C PRO A 38 -19.88 7.21 8.87
N PRO A 39 -19.93 7.89 10.04
CA PRO A 39 -19.17 7.49 11.23
C PRO A 39 -19.53 6.10 11.76
N ASN A 40 -20.75 5.62 11.47
CA ASN A 40 -21.23 4.30 11.86
C ASN A 40 -21.17 3.28 10.72
N GLY A 41 -20.55 3.63 9.59
CA GLY A 41 -20.35 2.72 8.46
C GLY A 41 -19.33 1.62 8.79
N PRO A 42 -19.37 0.49 8.07
CA PRO A 42 -18.31 -0.51 8.19
C PRO A 42 -16.94 0.10 7.90
N VAL A 43 -15.95 -0.20 8.75
CA VAL A 43 -14.63 0.43 8.65
C VAL A 43 -13.77 -0.22 7.58
N VAL A 44 -13.19 0.61 6.72
CA VAL A 44 -12.20 0.23 5.71
C VAL A 44 -10.94 1.05 5.95
N ILE A 45 -9.79 0.39 6.16
CA ILE A 45 -8.50 1.04 6.29
C ILE A 45 -7.73 0.88 4.98
N LEU A 46 -7.19 1.99 4.46
CA LEU A 46 -6.41 2.07 3.23
C LEU A 46 -4.94 2.32 3.56
N ALA A 47 -4.10 1.30 3.46
CA ALA A 47 -2.68 1.36 3.77
C ALA A 47 -1.85 1.55 2.49
N HIS A 48 -1.18 2.71 2.34
CA HIS A 48 -0.32 3.01 1.20
C HIS A 48 1.04 2.31 1.29
N GLY A 49 1.82 2.33 0.20
CA GLY A 49 3.15 1.77 0.12
C GLY A 49 4.28 2.80 0.07
N PHE A 50 5.43 2.36 -0.47
CA PHE A 50 6.62 3.18 -0.66
C PHE A 50 6.74 3.63 -2.13
N PRO A 51 7.03 4.88 -2.43
CA PRO A 51 7.07 6.05 -1.57
C PRO A 51 5.76 6.86 -1.69
N GLU A 52 4.75 6.41 -1.03
CA GLU A 52 3.42 7.02 -1.13
C GLU A 52 2.98 7.72 0.18
N LEU A 53 1.73 8.17 0.20
CA LEU A 53 1.04 8.85 1.30
C LEU A 53 -0.43 8.41 1.29
N ALA A 54 -1.22 8.80 2.30
CA ALA A 54 -2.68 8.68 2.24
C ALA A 54 -3.28 9.26 0.95
N TYR A 55 -2.60 10.22 0.34
CA TYR A 55 -2.95 10.87 -0.92
C TYR A 55 -3.04 9.90 -2.11
N SER A 56 -2.31 8.78 -2.09
CA SER A 56 -2.41 7.77 -3.15
C SER A 56 -3.80 7.16 -3.30
N TRP A 57 -4.61 7.26 -2.25
CA TRP A 57 -5.98 6.78 -2.18
C TRP A 57 -7.04 7.85 -2.54
N ARG A 58 -6.63 9.01 -3.08
CA ARG A 58 -7.53 10.14 -3.39
C ARG A 58 -8.73 9.79 -4.28
N HIS A 59 -8.62 8.72 -5.07
CA HIS A 59 -9.71 8.22 -5.93
C HIS A 59 -10.58 7.16 -5.24
N GLN A 60 -10.04 6.40 -4.29
CA GLN A 60 -10.75 5.33 -3.57
C GLN A 60 -11.54 5.88 -2.38
N ILE A 61 -10.98 6.83 -1.66
CA ILE A 61 -11.61 7.45 -0.47
C ILE A 61 -13.03 7.92 -0.79
N PRO A 62 -13.28 8.80 -1.79
CA PRO A 62 -14.63 9.28 -2.07
C PRO A 62 -15.56 8.18 -2.60
N ALA A 63 -15.05 7.23 -3.40
CA ALA A 63 -15.85 6.15 -3.96
C ALA A 63 -16.38 5.21 -2.87
N LEU A 64 -15.51 4.78 -1.95
CA LEU A 64 -15.87 3.91 -0.84
C LEU A 64 -16.77 4.62 0.18
N ALA A 65 -16.47 5.89 0.49
CA ALA A 65 -17.29 6.68 1.39
C ALA A 65 -18.71 6.91 0.85
N ALA A 66 -18.84 7.18 -0.45
CA ALA A 66 -20.14 7.29 -1.11
C ALA A 66 -20.94 5.98 -1.10
N ALA A 67 -20.27 4.84 -1.06
CA ALA A 67 -20.90 3.53 -0.91
C ALA A 67 -21.29 3.18 0.54
N GLY A 68 -21.05 4.09 1.50
CA GLY A 68 -21.47 3.93 2.89
C GLY A 68 -20.42 3.33 3.83
N TYR A 69 -19.17 3.18 3.40
CA TYR A 69 -18.07 2.74 4.25
C TYR A 69 -17.48 3.94 5.02
N ARG A 70 -17.05 3.70 6.25
CA ARG A 70 -16.18 4.61 6.99
C ARG A 70 -14.74 4.33 6.59
N VAL A 71 -14.16 5.20 5.79
CA VAL A 71 -12.84 5.04 5.19
C VAL A 71 -11.80 5.78 6.03
N ILE A 72 -10.72 5.11 6.38
CA ILE A 72 -9.59 5.66 7.13
C ILE A 72 -8.31 5.38 6.33
N ALA A 73 -7.64 6.44 5.88
CA ALA A 73 -6.37 6.35 5.17
C ALA A 73 -5.28 7.09 5.95
N PRO A 74 -4.40 6.39 6.66
CA PRO A 74 -3.28 7.03 7.34
C PRO A 74 -2.17 7.42 6.36
N ASP A 75 -1.47 8.54 6.63
CA ASP A 75 -0.04 8.56 6.35
C ASP A 75 0.57 7.56 7.32
N GLN A 76 1.11 6.47 6.83
CA GLN A 76 1.61 5.42 7.72
C GLN A 76 2.85 5.89 8.48
N ARG A 77 3.23 5.19 9.56
CA ARG A 77 4.41 5.46 10.37
C ARG A 77 5.65 5.71 9.51
N GLY A 78 6.31 6.85 9.67
CA GLY A 78 7.47 7.25 8.89
C GLY A 78 7.18 8.15 7.69
N TYR A 79 5.90 8.40 7.38
CA TYR A 79 5.48 9.15 6.21
C TYR A 79 4.69 10.41 6.56
N GLY A 80 4.74 11.38 5.66
CA GLY A 80 3.87 12.55 5.65
C GLY A 80 3.72 13.26 7.00
N GLY A 81 2.50 13.50 7.42
CA GLY A 81 2.16 14.14 8.69
C GLY A 81 2.30 13.26 9.93
N SER A 82 2.64 11.98 9.78
CA SER A 82 2.76 11.01 10.87
C SER A 82 4.11 11.04 11.57
N SER A 83 4.18 10.43 12.76
CA SER A 83 5.42 10.27 13.54
C SER A 83 6.50 9.52 12.78
N ARG A 84 7.73 9.93 12.99
CA ARG A 84 8.94 9.33 12.42
C ARG A 84 9.93 8.97 13.54
N PRO A 85 9.70 7.86 14.27
CA PRO A 85 10.64 7.41 15.30
C PRO A 85 12.05 7.23 14.75
N GLU A 86 13.08 7.57 15.54
CA GLU A 86 14.48 7.40 15.11
C GLU A 86 14.93 5.93 15.03
N PRO A 87 14.55 5.02 15.97
CA PRO A 87 14.99 3.63 15.94
C PRO A 87 14.44 2.88 14.72
N ILE A 88 15.32 2.12 14.04
CA ILE A 88 14.94 1.31 12.87
C ILE A 88 13.88 0.27 13.26
N ASP A 89 14.02 -0.37 14.40
CA ASP A 89 13.09 -1.39 14.91
C ASP A 89 11.71 -0.86 15.27
N ALA A 90 11.55 0.46 15.39
CA ALA A 90 10.23 1.09 15.50
C ALA A 90 9.36 0.93 14.24
N TYR A 91 9.89 0.35 13.16
CA TYR A 91 9.21 0.15 11.87
C TYR A 91 9.06 -1.33 11.51
N ASP A 92 9.18 -2.22 12.48
CA ASP A 92 8.95 -3.65 12.24
C ASP A 92 7.46 -3.95 11.98
N ILE A 93 7.20 -5.13 11.43
CA ILE A 93 5.84 -5.52 11.02
C ILE A 93 4.87 -5.62 12.19
N GLY A 94 5.34 -5.90 13.40
CA GLY A 94 4.53 -5.89 14.62
C GLY A 94 4.04 -4.48 14.93
N GLN A 95 4.92 -3.47 14.79
CA GLN A 95 4.56 -2.07 14.96
C GLN A 95 3.58 -1.60 13.87
N LEU A 96 3.83 -1.96 12.61
CA LEU A 96 3.00 -1.52 11.49
C LEU A 96 1.59 -2.13 11.53
N THR A 97 1.47 -3.41 11.86
CA THR A 97 0.16 -4.05 12.06
C THR A 97 -0.55 -3.52 13.30
N GLY A 98 0.20 -3.25 14.37
CA GLY A 98 -0.30 -2.62 15.59
C GLY A 98 -0.88 -1.23 15.36
N ASP A 99 -0.33 -0.45 14.42
CA ASP A 99 -0.87 0.85 14.03
C ASP A 99 -2.27 0.70 13.40
N LEU A 100 -2.46 -0.27 12.50
CA LEU A 100 -3.78 -0.52 11.91
C LEU A 100 -4.80 -0.96 12.96
N VAL A 101 -4.39 -1.81 13.91
CA VAL A 101 -5.25 -2.22 15.04
C VAL A 101 -5.59 -1.02 15.92
N GLY A 102 -4.62 -0.15 16.21
CA GLY A 102 -4.85 1.08 16.96
C GLY A 102 -5.84 2.04 16.27
N LEU A 103 -5.81 2.12 14.94
CA LEU A 103 -6.80 2.89 14.18
C LEU A 103 -8.22 2.29 14.28
N LEU A 104 -8.34 0.95 14.37
CA LEU A 104 -9.63 0.32 14.66
C LEU A 104 -10.14 0.68 16.07
N ASP A 105 -9.25 0.68 17.06
CA ASP A 105 -9.59 1.03 18.44
C ASP A 105 -10.07 2.49 18.54
N ASP A 106 -9.36 3.42 17.89
CA ASP A 106 -9.77 4.83 17.78
C ASP A 106 -11.13 4.98 17.06
N ALA A 107 -11.36 4.17 16.03
CA ALA A 107 -12.64 4.16 15.33
C ALA A 107 -13.79 3.53 16.12
N GLY A 108 -13.51 2.87 17.25
CA GLY A 108 -14.48 2.10 18.03
C GLY A 108 -14.99 0.87 17.29
N ALA A 109 -14.20 0.31 16.36
CA ALA A 109 -14.56 -0.83 15.54
C ALA A 109 -13.85 -2.10 16.00
N GLU A 110 -14.59 -3.21 16.09
CA GLU A 110 -14.02 -4.51 16.42
C GLU A 110 -13.18 -5.06 15.26
N ARG A 111 -13.66 -4.89 14.03
CA ARG A 111 -13.05 -5.42 12.80
C ARG A 111 -13.12 -4.41 11.68
N ALA A 112 -12.16 -4.49 10.74
CA ALA A 112 -12.17 -3.73 9.50
C ALA A 112 -11.83 -4.58 8.28
N ALA A 113 -12.19 -4.09 7.09
CA ALA A 113 -11.51 -4.51 5.87
C ALA A 113 -10.20 -3.71 5.73
N LEU A 114 -9.11 -4.42 5.48
CA LEU A 114 -7.79 -3.83 5.25
C LEU A 114 -7.48 -3.89 3.76
N ILE A 115 -7.20 -2.74 3.17
CA ILE A 115 -6.82 -2.62 1.76
C ILE A 115 -5.44 -2.00 1.73
N GLY A 116 -4.47 -2.70 1.16
CA GLY A 116 -3.10 -2.24 1.10
C GLY A 116 -2.53 -2.22 -0.31
N HIS A 117 -1.61 -1.30 -0.58
CA HIS A 117 -0.81 -1.25 -1.79
C HIS A 117 0.68 -1.35 -1.45
N ASP A 118 1.46 -2.08 -2.25
CA ASP A 118 2.92 -2.27 -2.06
C ASP A 118 3.27 -2.70 -0.62
N TRP A 119 4.04 -1.96 0.15
CA TRP A 119 4.29 -2.23 1.57
C TRP A 119 3.00 -2.23 2.40
N GLY A 120 2.04 -1.39 2.06
CA GLY A 120 0.72 -1.42 2.71
C GLY A 120 0.00 -2.75 2.49
N ALA A 121 0.20 -3.42 1.34
CA ALA A 121 -0.32 -4.76 1.12
C ALA A 121 0.41 -5.80 2.00
N VAL A 122 1.74 -5.69 2.18
CA VAL A 122 2.49 -6.56 3.10
C VAL A 122 1.93 -6.42 4.53
N VAL A 123 1.67 -5.20 4.99
CA VAL A 123 1.06 -4.95 6.31
C VAL A 123 -0.36 -5.53 6.36
N ALA A 124 -1.19 -5.27 5.33
CA ALA A 124 -2.56 -5.77 5.27
C ALA A 124 -2.63 -7.30 5.28
N TRP A 125 -1.74 -8.00 4.55
CA TRP A 125 -1.65 -9.47 4.55
C TRP A 125 -1.13 -10.04 5.87
N THR A 126 -0.25 -9.32 6.56
CA THR A 126 0.33 -9.79 7.82
C THR A 126 -0.62 -9.57 9.01
N THR A 127 -1.44 -8.53 8.97
CA THR A 127 -2.36 -8.21 10.07
C THR A 127 -3.27 -9.39 10.46
N PRO A 128 -3.94 -10.12 9.56
CA PRO A 128 -4.77 -11.26 9.96
C PRO A 128 -3.97 -12.45 10.50
N LEU A 129 -2.66 -12.52 10.26
CA LEU A 129 -1.80 -13.55 10.86
C LEU A 129 -1.43 -13.20 12.31
N LEU A 130 -1.27 -11.91 12.62
CA LEU A 130 -0.92 -11.45 13.98
C LEU A 130 -2.15 -11.05 14.79
N HIS A 131 -3.23 -10.60 14.14
CA HIS A 131 -4.46 -10.09 14.76
C HIS A 131 -5.71 -10.64 14.05
N PRO A 132 -5.92 -11.97 13.99
CA PRO A 132 -6.97 -12.59 13.17
C PRO A 132 -8.37 -12.09 13.50
N ASP A 133 -8.67 -11.78 14.76
CA ASP A 133 -9.99 -11.34 15.21
C ASP A 133 -10.32 -9.89 14.83
N ARG A 134 -9.32 -9.12 14.36
CA ARG A 134 -9.48 -7.71 14.01
C ARG A 134 -9.75 -7.47 12.51
N VAL A 135 -9.72 -8.52 11.69
CA VAL A 135 -9.81 -8.40 10.24
C VAL A 135 -11.08 -9.05 9.71
N ALA A 136 -11.93 -8.26 9.06
CA ALA A 136 -13.15 -8.71 8.39
C ALA A 136 -12.88 -9.19 6.96
N ALA A 137 -11.96 -8.53 6.25
CA ALA A 137 -11.55 -8.88 4.91
C ALA A 137 -10.18 -8.25 4.59
N VAL A 138 -9.47 -8.76 3.59
CA VAL A 138 -8.18 -8.21 3.13
C VAL A 138 -8.18 -8.03 1.62
N ALA A 139 -7.69 -6.89 1.15
CA ALA A 139 -7.34 -6.70 -0.25
C ALA A 139 -5.90 -6.18 -0.36
N GLY A 140 -5.09 -6.82 -1.21
CA GLY A 140 -3.74 -6.36 -1.53
C GLY A 140 -3.64 -6.00 -3.00
N LEU A 141 -3.05 -4.83 -3.26
CA LEU A 141 -2.80 -4.30 -4.58
C LEU A 141 -1.29 -4.36 -4.87
N SER A 142 -0.94 -4.82 -6.04
CA SER A 142 0.43 -4.95 -6.58
C SER A 142 1.34 -5.95 -5.85
N VAL A 143 1.11 -6.25 -4.58
CA VAL A 143 1.86 -7.26 -3.83
C VAL A 143 0.92 -8.37 -3.35
N PRO A 144 1.08 -9.60 -3.85
CA PRO A 144 0.23 -10.74 -3.48
C PRO A 144 0.56 -11.28 -2.08
N PRO A 145 -0.36 -12.03 -1.44
CA PRO A 145 -0.04 -12.79 -0.25
C PRO A 145 0.92 -13.93 -0.61
N VAL A 146 1.99 -14.05 0.15
CA VAL A 146 2.98 -15.12 -0.02
C VAL A 146 3.27 -15.79 1.33
N PRO A 147 3.55 -17.10 1.33
CA PRO A 147 3.94 -17.78 2.56
C PRO A 147 5.27 -17.24 3.08
N ARG A 148 5.43 -17.29 4.41
CA ARG A 148 6.70 -16.94 5.05
C ARG A 148 7.85 -17.72 4.40
N PRO A 149 8.93 -17.04 3.97
CA PRO A 149 10.07 -17.72 3.38
C PRO A 149 10.82 -18.57 4.42
N LEU A 150 11.45 -19.66 3.95
CA LEU A 150 12.22 -20.57 4.82
C LEU A 150 13.47 -19.93 5.41
N THR A 151 13.97 -18.87 4.80
CA THR A 151 15.14 -18.11 5.25
C THR A 151 14.82 -16.61 5.23
N PRO A 152 15.54 -15.79 6.00
CA PRO A 152 15.39 -14.34 5.93
C PRO A 152 15.43 -13.82 4.50
N VAL A 153 14.59 -12.82 4.20
CA VAL A 153 14.43 -12.29 2.84
C VAL A 153 15.76 -11.79 2.28
N THR A 154 16.56 -11.07 3.10
CA THR A 154 17.86 -10.55 2.69
C THR A 154 18.83 -11.66 2.30
N ASP A 155 18.83 -12.80 3.01
CA ASP A 155 19.69 -13.95 2.69
C ASP A 155 19.25 -14.63 1.39
N ALA A 156 17.96 -14.74 1.16
CA ALA A 156 17.43 -15.25 -0.12
C ALA A 156 17.84 -14.34 -1.27
N LEU A 157 17.68 -13.03 -1.12
CA LEU A 157 18.03 -12.04 -2.13
C LEU A 157 19.53 -12.03 -2.41
N ARG A 158 20.40 -12.09 -1.38
CA ARG A 158 21.88 -12.22 -1.58
C ARG A 158 22.26 -13.45 -2.37
N ARG A 159 21.55 -14.59 -2.15
CA ARG A 159 21.79 -15.83 -2.92
C ARG A 159 21.35 -15.72 -4.37
N ILE A 160 20.20 -15.05 -4.62
CA ILE A 160 19.65 -14.91 -5.98
C ILE A 160 20.46 -13.90 -6.80
N PHE A 161 20.77 -12.74 -6.24
CA PHE A 161 21.37 -11.62 -6.96
C PHE A 161 22.91 -11.60 -6.90
N GLY A 162 23.52 -12.26 -5.89
CA GLY A 162 25.00 -12.31 -5.74
C GLY A 162 25.59 -10.90 -5.71
N ASN A 163 26.41 -10.59 -6.72
CA ASN A 163 27.03 -9.28 -6.90
C ASN A 163 26.20 -8.30 -7.75
N SER A 164 25.05 -8.74 -8.26
CA SER A 164 24.14 -7.87 -9.00
C SER A 164 23.49 -6.86 -8.06
N PHE A 165 23.17 -5.69 -8.58
CA PHE A 165 22.42 -4.71 -7.84
C PHE A 165 20.99 -5.20 -7.61
N PHE A 166 20.47 -5.05 -6.40
CA PHE A 166 19.05 -5.21 -6.11
C PHE A 166 18.62 -4.20 -5.04
N TYR A 167 17.60 -3.40 -5.34
CA TYR A 167 17.25 -2.23 -4.54
C TYR A 167 16.95 -2.56 -3.07
N MET A 168 16.29 -3.70 -2.77
CA MET A 168 16.01 -4.09 -1.39
C MET A 168 17.27 -4.35 -0.58
N LEU A 169 18.35 -4.86 -1.21
CA LEU A 169 19.66 -5.03 -0.57
C LEU A 169 20.39 -3.69 -0.43
N TYR A 170 20.28 -2.82 -1.42
CA TYR A 170 20.84 -1.47 -1.38
C TYR A 170 20.22 -0.62 -0.26
N PHE A 171 18.93 -0.76 0.03
CA PHE A 171 18.24 -0.02 1.09
C PHE A 171 18.61 -0.48 2.50
N GLN A 172 19.29 -1.63 2.67
CA GLN A 172 19.66 -2.14 4.00
C GLN A 172 20.68 -1.25 4.71
N GLN A 173 21.61 -0.62 3.97
CA GLN A 173 22.65 0.22 4.57
C GLN A 173 22.07 1.59 4.96
N PRO A 174 21.97 1.92 6.27
CA PRO A 174 21.48 3.23 6.70
C PRO A 174 22.34 4.37 6.12
N GLY A 175 21.70 5.45 5.73
CA GLY A 175 22.34 6.65 5.21
C GLY A 175 22.64 6.63 3.71
N VAL A 176 22.76 5.46 3.06
CA VAL A 176 23.16 5.38 1.64
C VAL A 176 22.03 5.77 0.72
N ALA A 177 20.94 5.00 0.72
CA ALA A 177 19.74 5.33 -0.07
C ALA A 177 19.08 6.62 0.43
N ASP A 178 19.16 6.90 1.74
CA ASP A 178 18.68 8.15 2.33
C ASP A 178 19.36 9.37 1.70
N ALA A 179 20.70 9.36 1.58
CA ALA A 179 21.45 10.47 0.99
C ALA A 179 21.10 10.64 -0.49
N GLU A 180 21.03 9.54 -1.26
CA GLU A 180 20.66 9.58 -2.67
C GLU A 180 19.27 10.22 -2.87
N MET A 181 18.24 9.70 -2.18
CA MET A 181 16.89 10.14 -2.39
C MET A 181 16.62 11.56 -1.86
N ASN A 182 17.27 11.92 -0.74
CA ASN A 182 17.15 13.24 -0.14
C ASN A 182 17.92 14.34 -0.89
N ALA A 183 18.89 13.98 -1.73
CA ALA A 183 19.64 14.96 -2.51
C ALA A 183 18.75 15.74 -3.50
N ASP A 184 17.77 15.05 -4.11
CA ASP A 184 16.76 15.65 -4.96
C ASP A 184 15.45 14.85 -4.84
N PRO A 185 14.57 15.20 -3.90
CA PRO A 185 13.29 14.51 -3.71
C PRO A 185 12.40 14.54 -4.96
N ARG A 186 12.43 15.63 -5.74
CA ARG A 186 11.64 15.73 -6.98
C ARG A 186 12.10 14.70 -7.99
N ARG A 187 13.39 14.64 -8.27
CA ARG A 187 13.98 13.66 -9.20
C ARG A 187 13.70 12.23 -8.73
N SER A 188 13.87 11.97 -7.43
CA SER A 188 13.61 10.65 -6.84
C SER A 188 12.18 10.20 -7.06
N LEU A 189 11.21 11.05 -6.71
CA LEU A 189 9.78 10.75 -6.86
C LEU A 189 9.35 10.67 -8.33
N GLN A 190 9.82 11.57 -9.17
CA GLN A 190 9.51 11.56 -10.60
C GLN A 190 9.97 10.26 -11.26
N ARG A 191 11.19 9.79 -10.96
CA ARG A 191 11.71 8.53 -11.49
C ARG A 191 11.00 7.30 -10.89
N MET A 192 10.70 7.29 -9.60
CA MET A 192 9.97 6.18 -8.97
C MET A 192 8.52 6.11 -9.46
N LEU A 193 7.77 7.19 -9.36
CA LEU A 193 6.36 7.20 -9.74
C LEU A 193 6.15 7.11 -11.26
N GLY A 194 7.00 7.77 -12.03
CA GLY A 194 6.88 7.82 -13.50
C GLY A 194 7.67 6.76 -14.25
N GLY A 195 8.75 6.25 -13.65
CA GLY A 195 9.71 5.34 -14.30
C GLY A 195 9.60 3.87 -13.90
N MET A 196 8.82 3.54 -12.88
CA MET A 196 8.70 2.17 -12.35
C MET A 196 7.72 1.36 -13.21
N ARG A 197 8.23 0.80 -14.30
CA ARG A 197 7.52 -0.13 -15.20
C ARG A 197 8.38 -1.35 -15.49
N ALA A 198 7.76 -2.43 -15.89
CA ALA A 198 8.47 -3.61 -16.36
C ALA A 198 9.46 -3.20 -17.47
N PRO A 199 10.73 -3.70 -17.44
CA PRO A 199 11.72 -3.34 -18.44
C PRO A 199 11.20 -3.64 -19.84
N GLN A 200 11.32 -2.67 -20.74
CA GLN A 200 10.83 -2.79 -22.12
C GLN A 200 11.74 -3.67 -22.99
N ASP A 201 12.98 -3.85 -22.58
CA ASP A 201 13.97 -4.66 -23.27
C ASP A 201 15.03 -5.20 -22.31
N GLU A 202 15.87 -6.11 -22.82
CA GLU A 202 16.96 -6.75 -22.06
C GLU A 202 17.99 -5.72 -21.54
N ALA A 203 18.27 -4.67 -22.30
CA ALA A 203 19.24 -3.65 -21.88
C ALA A 203 18.75 -2.86 -20.67
N ALA A 204 17.46 -2.53 -20.60
CA ALA A 204 16.84 -1.90 -19.45
C ALA A 204 16.86 -2.81 -18.22
N ALA A 205 16.55 -4.11 -18.39
CA ALA A 205 16.63 -5.10 -17.32
C ALA A 205 18.06 -5.26 -16.79
N LEU A 206 19.04 -5.37 -17.69
CA LEU A 206 20.46 -5.47 -17.32
C LEU A 206 20.95 -4.25 -16.57
N ARG A 207 20.56 -3.03 -16.97
CA ARG A 207 20.93 -1.80 -16.26
C ARG A 207 20.42 -1.79 -14.82
N MET A 208 19.19 -2.28 -14.59
CA MET A 208 18.62 -2.37 -13.24
C MET A 208 19.41 -3.30 -12.31
N LEU A 209 20.03 -4.34 -12.87
CA LEU A 209 20.75 -5.37 -12.11
C LEU A 209 22.28 -5.26 -12.20
N ALA A 210 22.81 -4.38 -13.03
CA ALA A 210 24.25 -4.26 -13.26
C ALA A 210 25.00 -3.98 -11.96
N PRO A 211 26.13 -4.67 -11.68
CA PRO A 211 27.03 -4.28 -10.60
C PRO A 211 27.56 -2.87 -10.86
N GLY A 212 27.77 -2.09 -9.79
CA GLY A 212 28.35 -0.73 -9.95
C GLY A 212 28.07 0.14 -8.74
N LEU A 213 28.55 1.39 -8.83
CA LEU A 213 28.39 2.40 -7.79
C LEU A 213 27.12 3.22 -7.93
N GLU A 214 26.40 3.05 -9.03
CA GLU A 214 25.15 3.78 -9.26
C GLU A 214 24.10 3.37 -8.23
N GLY A 215 23.43 4.36 -7.66
CA GLY A 215 22.33 4.16 -6.74
C GLY A 215 21.03 3.70 -7.41
N PHE A 216 19.99 3.53 -6.63
CA PHE A 216 18.69 3.06 -7.12
C PHE A 216 18.03 4.05 -8.08
N ILE A 217 18.03 5.34 -7.72
CA ILE A 217 17.37 6.40 -8.51
C ILE A 217 18.07 6.57 -9.86
N ASP A 218 19.39 6.45 -9.92
CA ASP A 218 20.14 6.59 -11.18
C ASP A 218 19.84 5.45 -12.18
N ARG A 219 19.43 4.28 -11.70
CA ARG A 219 19.08 3.12 -12.52
C ARG A 219 17.67 3.20 -13.10
N LEU A 220 16.77 3.91 -12.43
CA LEU A 220 15.42 4.12 -12.94
C LEU A 220 15.45 5.02 -14.17
N PRO A 221 14.65 4.73 -15.21
CA PRO A 221 14.53 5.60 -16.36
C PRO A 221 14.00 6.97 -15.94
N GLU A 222 14.52 8.02 -16.58
CA GLU A 222 13.92 9.34 -16.46
C GLU A 222 12.75 9.41 -17.44
N PRO A 223 11.52 9.64 -16.96
CA PRO A 223 10.38 9.72 -17.85
C PRO A 223 10.42 11.02 -18.66
N ASP A 224 10.26 10.95 -19.98
CA ASP A 224 10.19 12.13 -20.86
C ASP A 224 9.03 13.06 -20.49
N ARG A 225 7.95 12.47 -19.94
CA ARG A 225 6.77 13.17 -19.40
C ARG A 225 6.21 12.39 -18.23
N LEU A 226 5.49 13.07 -17.34
CA LEU A 226 4.72 12.39 -16.31
C LEU A 226 3.66 11.48 -16.95
N PRO A 227 3.37 10.32 -16.36
CA PRO A 227 2.27 9.48 -16.84
C PRO A 227 0.93 10.20 -16.64
N ASP A 228 -0.06 9.86 -17.46
CA ASP A 228 -1.34 10.58 -17.49
C ASP A 228 -2.12 10.56 -16.16
N TRP A 229 -1.84 9.58 -15.31
CA TRP A 229 -2.44 9.44 -13.97
C TRP A 229 -1.77 10.31 -12.89
N LEU A 230 -0.59 10.88 -13.14
CA LEU A 230 0.20 11.69 -12.21
C LEU A 230 0.33 13.11 -12.77
N THR A 231 -0.49 14.03 -12.28
CA THR A 231 -0.40 15.44 -12.66
C THR A 231 0.81 16.11 -12.02
N ALA A 232 1.17 17.31 -12.50
CA ALA A 232 2.24 18.10 -11.88
C ALA A 232 1.90 18.46 -10.43
N ASP A 233 0.63 18.76 -10.14
CA ASP A 233 0.15 19.08 -8.79
C ASP A 233 0.23 17.86 -7.86
N ASP A 234 -0.09 16.66 -8.37
CA ASP A 234 0.07 15.41 -7.62
C ASP A 234 1.55 15.19 -7.25
N LEU A 235 2.46 15.35 -8.23
CA LEU A 235 3.90 15.21 -7.98
C LEU A 235 4.38 16.27 -6.97
N ASP A 236 3.95 17.52 -7.10
CA ASP A 236 4.31 18.60 -6.19
C ASP A 236 3.85 18.31 -4.75
N HIS A 237 2.68 17.69 -4.58
CA HIS A 237 2.20 17.24 -3.27
C HIS A 237 3.16 16.24 -2.63
N TYR A 238 3.54 15.18 -3.35
CA TYR A 238 4.53 14.20 -2.87
C TYR A 238 5.88 14.85 -2.58
N VAL A 239 6.37 15.69 -3.49
CA VAL A 239 7.66 16.40 -3.34
C VAL A 239 7.67 17.29 -2.10
N ALA A 240 6.62 18.05 -1.85
CA ALA A 240 6.51 18.90 -0.67
C ALA A 240 6.63 18.08 0.63
N GLU A 241 5.90 16.95 0.72
CA GLU A 241 5.93 16.10 1.89
C GLU A 241 7.30 15.40 2.08
N PHE A 242 7.85 14.78 1.05
CA PHE A 242 9.14 14.09 1.16
C PHE A 242 10.33 15.06 1.30
N SER A 243 10.26 16.29 0.78
CA SER A 243 11.26 17.33 1.07
C SER A 243 11.28 17.74 2.55
N ARG A 244 10.11 17.70 3.21
CA ARG A 244 9.96 18.02 4.64
C ARG A 244 10.35 16.86 5.55
N THR A 245 10.07 15.61 5.14
CA THR A 245 10.20 14.43 6.00
C THR A 245 11.43 13.61 5.72
N GLY A 246 11.98 13.69 4.51
CA GLY A 246 12.98 12.77 3.99
C GLY A 246 12.40 11.38 3.74
N PHE A 247 13.25 10.46 3.28
CA PHE A 247 12.91 9.09 2.97
C PHE A 247 13.31 8.08 4.06
N THR A 248 14.02 8.51 5.11
CA THR A 248 14.58 7.60 6.13
C THR A 248 13.52 6.76 6.82
N GLY A 249 12.39 7.36 7.24
CA GLY A 249 11.30 6.63 7.88
C GLY A 249 10.72 5.54 6.97
N ALA A 250 10.54 5.86 5.70
CA ALA A 250 10.07 4.92 4.68
C ALA A 250 11.08 3.79 4.41
N LEU A 251 12.38 4.12 4.31
CA LEU A 251 13.45 3.13 4.10
C LEU A 251 13.64 2.19 5.31
N ASN A 252 13.29 2.63 6.51
CA ASN A 252 13.38 1.79 7.70
C ASN A 252 12.44 0.58 7.65
N TRP A 253 11.36 0.60 6.86
CA TRP A 253 10.51 -0.57 6.64
C TRP A 253 11.29 -1.71 5.98
N TYR A 254 12.12 -1.40 4.98
CA TYR A 254 12.98 -2.38 4.30
C TYR A 254 14.08 -2.92 5.22
N ARG A 255 14.59 -2.10 6.16
CA ARG A 255 15.66 -2.46 7.11
C ARG A 255 15.20 -3.43 8.20
N ASN A 256 13.91 -3.73 8.27
CA ASN A 256 13.33 -4.67 9.23
C ASN A 256 13.05 -6.07 8.66
N TYR A 257 13.51 -6.42 7.45
CA TYR A 257 13.21 -7.73 6.85
C TYR A 257 13.58 -8.92 7.73
N GLU A 258 14.75 -8.90 8.39
CA GLU A 258 15.19 -9.98 9.29
C GLU A 258 14.32 -10.03 10.54
N ARG A 259 14.09 -8.87 11.17
CA ARG A 259 13.23 -8.75 12.33
C ARG A 259 11.78 -9.16 12.03
N ASN A 260 11.28 -8.78 10.87
CA ASN A 260 9.95 -9.18 10.40
C ASN A 260 9.86 -10.71 10.20
N TRP A 261 10.96 -11.31 9.70
CA TRP A 261 11.04 -12.76 9.56
C TRP A 261 10.98 -13.47 10.91
N ASP A 262 11.66 -12.95 11.95
CA ASP A 262 11.59 -13.47 13.32
C ASP A 262 10.20 -13.31 13.93
N ILE A 263 9.59 -12.10 13.82
CA ILE A 263 8.24 -11.82 14.35
C ILE A 263 7.20 -12.77 13.74
N THR A 264 7.28 -13.03 12.45
CA THR A 264 6.35 -13.91 11.74
C THR A 264 6.66 -15.40 11.88
N ALA A 265 7.66 -15.79 12.68
CA ALA A 265 7.96 -17.20 12.97
C ALA A 265 6.90 -17.89 13.82
N HIS A 266 6.20 -17.13 14.67
CA HIS A 266 5.19 -17.62 15.58
C HIS A 266 3.93 -16.74 15.52
N PRO A 267 3.20 -16.75 14.38
CA PRO A 267 2.00 -15.96 14.23
C PRO A 267 0.87 -16.50 15.10
N VAL A 268 -0.14 -15.66 15.40
CA VAL A 268 -1.36 -16.09 16.09
C VAL A 268 -2.18 -17.03 15.21
N ALA A 269 -2.20 -16.78 13.90
CA ALA A 269 -2.80 -17.63 12.89
C ALA A 269 -1.79 -17.94 11.78
N GLU A 270 -1.66 -19.21 11.38
CA GLU A 270 -0.75 -19.61 10.30
C GLU A 270 -1.28 -19.27 8.90
N THR A 271 -2.60 -19.07 8.79
CA THR A 271 -3.29 -18.83 7.52
C THR A 271 -4.36 -17.76 7.65
N ILE A 272 -4.72 -17.16 6.52
CA ILE A 272 -5.75 -16.12 6.43
C ILE A 272 -7.09 -16.80 6.08
N SER A 273 -8.03 -16.79 7.01
CA SER A 273 -9.39 -17.29 6.83
C SER A 273 -10.38 -16.21 6.34
N ALA A 274 -10.03 -14.94 6.51
CA ALA A 274 -10.84 -13.81 6.05
C ALA A 274 -10.98 -13.81 4.52
N PRO A 275 -12.13 -13.37 3.96
CA PRO A 275 -12.27 -13.12 2.54
C PRO A 275 -11.13 -12.23 2.04
N SER A 276 -10.54 -12.60 0.91
CA SER A 276 -9.32 -11.98 0.42
C SER A 276 -9.38 -11.71 -1.09
N LEU A 277 -8.85 -10.55 -1.50
CA LEU A 277 -8.75 -10.12 -2.89
C LEU A 277 -7.31 -9.68 -3.19
N PHE A 278 -6.75 -10.20 -4.27
CA PHE A 278 -5.51 -9.65 -4.84
C PHE A 278 -5.80 -9.00 -6.19
N ILE A 279 -5.28 -7.80 -6.41
CA ILE A 279 -5.33 -7.11 -7.70
C ILE A 279 -3.91 -6.74 -8.11
N GLY A 280 -3.48 -7.18 -9.29
CA GLY A 280 -2.16 -6.87 -9.86
C GLY A 280 -2.24 -6.32 -11.26
N GLY A 281 -1.21 -5.59 -11.69
CA GLY A 281 -1.03 -5.14 -13.06
C GLY A 281 -0.09 -6.08 -13.83
N THR A 282 -0.37 -6.34 -15.11
CA THR A 282 0.51 -7.21 -15.91
C THR A 282 1.86 -6.58 -16.22
N ASP A 283 1.97 -5.25 -16.15
CA ASP A 283 3.19 -4.49 -16.39
C ASP A 283 3.90 -4.06 -15.09
N ASP A 284 3.47 -4.60 -13.94
CA ASP A 284 4.10 -4.32 -12.65
C ASP A 284 5.45 -5.05 -12.52
N PRO A 285 6.58 -4.34 -12.39
CA PRO A 285 7.90 -4.96 -12.24
C PRO A 285 8.06 -5.78 -10.95
N VAL A 286 7.27 -5.48 -9.90
CA VAL A 286 7.32 -6.22 -8.63
C VAL A 286 6.82 -7.65 -8.82
N LEU A 287 5.86 -7.87 -9.72
CA LEU A 287 5.33 -9.20 -10.02
C LEU A 287 6.31 -10.08 -10.81
N ALA A 288 7.37 -9.51 -11.38
CA ALA A 288 8.47 -10.31 -11.96
C ALA A 288 9.24 -11.10 -10.89
N PHE A 289 9.24 -10.63 -9.65
CA PHE A 289 9.96 -11.24 -8.52
C PHE A 289 9.05 -11.93 -7.52
N THR A 290 7.74 -11.67 -7.58
CA THR A 290 6.76 -12.19 -6.61
C THR A 290 5.76 -13.11 -7.28
N LYS A 291 5.76 -14.39 -6.89
CA LYS A 291 4.87 -15.40 -7.47
C LYS A 291 3.46 -15.26 -6.90
N THR A 292 2.48 -15.08 -7.78
CA THR A 292 1.06 -14.99 -7.40
C THR A 292 0.39 -16.36 -7.21
N ASP A 293 0.99 -17.44 -7.71
CA ASP A 293 0.45 -18.80 -7.67
C ASP A 293 0.50 -19.45 -6.29
N ARG A 294 1.28 -18.89 -5.36
CA ARG A 294 1.44 -19.39 -3.99
C ARG A 294 0.45 -18.81 -2.98
N ALA A 295 -0.43 -17.91 -3.39
CA ALA A 295 -1.39 -17.24 -2.50
C ALA A 295 -2.26 -18.24 -1.69
N ARG A 296 -2.64 -19.36 -2.29
CA ARG A 296 -3.44 -20.40 -1.64
C ARG A 296 -2.72 -21.21 -0.56
N GLU A 297 -1.40 -21.09 -0.45
CA GLU A 297 -0.66 -21.66 0.69
C GLU A 297 -0.89 -20.86 1.99
N VAL A 298 -1.27 -19.58 1.87
CA VAL A 298 -1.51 -18.68 3.00
C VAL A 298 -2.99 -18.39 3.19
N VAL A 299 -3.75 -18.17 2.09
CA VAL A 299 -5.16 -17.81 2.14
C VAL A 299 -6.01 -19.07 1.98
N VAL A 300 -6.61 -19.53 3.07
CA VAL A 300 -7.53 -20.68 3.11
C VAL A 300 -8.99 -20.26 3.00
N GLY A 301 -9.31 -18.99 3.28
CA GLY A 301 -10.64 -18.42 3.11
C GLY A 301 -11.02 -18.19 1.63
N PRO A 302 -12.18 -17.56 1.40
CA PRO A 302 -12.57 -17.12 0.06
C PRO A 302 -11.48 -16.21 -0.53
N TYR A 303 -10.99 -16.54 -1.73
CA TYR A 303 -9.92 -15.78 -2.39
C TYR A 303 -10.24 -15.56 -3.85
N ARG A 304 -10.08 -14.33 -4.30
CA ARG A 304 -10.16 -13.92 -5.69
C ARG A 304 -8.89 -13.18 -6.10
N GLN A 305 -8.42 -13.45 -7.31
CA GLN A 305 -7.30 -12.75 -7.93
C GLN A 305 -7.78 -12.09 -9.23
N VAL A 306 -7.38 -10.85 -9.43
CA VAL A 306 -7.65 -10.06 -10.63
C VAL A 306 -6.34 -9.52 -11.18
N MET A 307 -6.13 -9.70 -12.49
CA MET A 307 -4.99 -9.10 -13.19
C MET A 307 -5.51 -8.07 -14.17
N LEU A 308 -5.04 -6.83 -14.07
CA LEU A 308 -5.40 -5.75 -14.99
C LEU A 308 -4.35 -5.62 -16.08
N ASP A 309 -4.79 -5.84 -17.32
CA ASP A 309 -3.90 -5.81 -18.47
C ASP A 309 -3.34 -4.40 -18.72
N GLY A 310 -2.03 -4.31 -18.97
CA GLY A 310 -1.30 -3.07 -19.20
C GLY A 310 -1.27 -2.10 -18.01
N ALA A 311 -1.67 -2.53 -16.81
CA ALA A 311 -1.50 -1.72 -15.61
C ALA A 311 -0.13 -1.96 -14.98
N GLY A 312 0.50 -0.89 -14.49
CA GLY A 312 1.78 -0.92 -13.81
C GLY A 312 1.62 -1.11 -12.29
N HIS A 313 2.60 -0.59 -11.55
CA HIS A 313 2.70 -0.75 -10.11
C HIS A 313 1.70 0.12 -9.32
N TRP A 314 1.47 1.35 -9.76
CA TRP A 314 0.65 2.35 -9.03
C TRP A 314 -0.84 2.18 -9.37
N ILE A 315 -1.32 0.94 -9.30
CA ILE A 315 -2.56 0.46 -9.91
C ILE A 315 -3.81 1.21 -9.44
N GLN A 316 -3.87 1.63 -8.16
CA GLN A 316 -4.99 2.40 -7.59
C GLN A 316 -5.06 3.83 -8.13
N GLN A 317 -3.93 4.34 -8.64
CA GLN A 317 -3.81 5.65 -9.27
C GLN A 317 -3.91 5.55 -10.80
N GLU A 318 -3.38 4.47 -11.39
CA GLU A 318 -3.38 4.23 -12.84
C GLU A 318 -4.74 3.81 -13.40
N ARG A 319 -5.53 3.06 -12.63
CA ARG A 319 -6.81 2.45 -13.03
C ARG A 319 -7.91 2.66 -11.97
N PRO A 320 -8.16 3.92 -11.55
CA PRO A 320 -9.01 4.20 -10.39
C PRO A 320 -10.43 3.65 -10.52
N GLU A 321 -11.08 3.74 -11.69
CA GLU A 321 -12.43 3.24 -11.89
C GLU A 321 -12.48 1.72 -11.78
N GLN A 322 -11.52 1.00 -12.36
CA GLN A 322 -11.47 -0.46 -12.30
C GLN A 322 -11.20 -0.94 -10.88
N ILE A 323 -10.25 -0.30 -10.18
CA ILE A 323 -9.94 -0.61 -8.77
C ILE A 323 -11.15 -0.34 -7.88
N ASN A 324 -11.84 0.80 -8.06
CA ASN A 324 -13.04 1.11 -7.29
C ASN A 324 -14.14 0.07 -7.51
N ALA A 325 -14.38 -0.34 -8.75
CA ALA A 325 -15.39 -1.37 -9.07
C ALA A 325 -15.05 -2.71 -8.41
N GLU A 326 -13.78 -3.15 -8.48
CA GLU A 326 -13.32 -4.40 -7.87
C GLU A 326 -13.41 -4.38 -6.34
N LEU A 327 -13.00 -3.28 -5.71
CA LEU A 327 -13.07 -3.11 -4.26
C LEU A 327 -14.52 -3.05 -3.77
N LEU A 328 -15.39 -2.29 -4.43
CA LEU A 328 -16.82 -2.21 -4.07
C LEU A 328 -17.50 -3.56 -4.23
N GLY A 329 -17.24 -4.27 -5.34
CA GLY A 329 -17.76 -5.63 -5.55
C GLY A 329 -17.30 -6.61 -4.50
N PHE A 330 -16.04 -6.54 -4.07
CA PHE A 330 -15.48 -7.36 -3.00
C PHE A 330 -16.08 -7.03 -1.63
N LEU A 331 -16.09 -5.76 -1.25
CA LEU A 331 -16.59 -5.31 0.05
C LEU A 331 -18.08 -5.57 0.25
N SER A 332 -18.89 -5.57 -0.83
CA SER A 332 -20.32 -5.89 -0.77
C SER A 332 -20.62 -7.33 -0.35
N GLN A 333 -19.63 -8.23 -0.43
CA GLN A 333 -19.74 -9.64 -0.04
C GLN A 333 -19.21 -9.93 1.37
N VAL A 334 -18.65 -8.92 2.05
CA VAL A 334 -18.06 -9.06 3.38
C VAL A 334 -19.15 -9.11 4.45
N HIS A 335 -19.07 -10.07 5.34
CA HIS A 335 -19.91 -10.14 6.53
C HIS A 335 -19.27 -9.32 7.66
N TRP A 336 -19.84 -8.16 7.94
CA TRP A 336 -19.31 -7.17 8.88
C TRP A 336 -19.66 -7.41 10.37
N ARG A 337 -20.45 -8.48 10.65
CA ARG A 337 -20.91 -8.83 12.03
C ARG A 337 -20.21 -10.07 12.54
#